data_921bac51a929332fdf4592f608e074e9
#
_entry.id   921bac51a929332fdf4592f608e074e9
#
_cell.length_a   1.000
_cell.length_b   1.000
_cell.length_c   1.000
_cell.angle_alpha   90.00
_cell.angle_beta   90.00
_cell.angle_gamma   90.00
#
_symmetry.space_group_name_H-M   'P 1'
#
loop_
_entity.id
_entity.type
_entity.pdbx_description
1 polymer ?
#
loop_
_entity_poly.entity_id
_entity_poly.type
_entity_poly.pdbx_seq_one_letter_code
_entity_poly.pdbx_strand_id
1 'polypeptide(L)'
;AATAAPPAQTTGSEPAMQRADLLARLVACRSMADTTARLSCYDVAAAALDAAERQGDVVVVDRNQISTARRENFGFSLPSLPNLFERNGQPESVTSIDSTLVSATENWEGRWTFTLADGSVWQQIDTAYVSFRNRGTPPVTVRSAALGSFLLVVGDSRAVRVRRQ
;
A
#
# COMPACT_ATOMS: atom_id res chain seq x y z
N ALA A 1 22.98 -35.47 -40.03
CA ALA A 1 21.65 -34.99 -39.69
C ALA A 1 21.67 -34.42 -38.29
N ALA A 2 21.69 -33.10 -38.18
CA ALA A 2 21.63 -32.37 -36.88
C ALA A 2 20.19 -31.92 -36.64
N THR A 3 19.57 -32.43 -35.58
CA THR A 3 18.23 -32.10 -35.16
C THR A 3 18.29 -30.84 -34.30
N ALA A 4 17.75 -29.74 -34.80
CA ALA A 4 17.63 -28.49 -34.06
C ALA A 4 16.52 -28.59 -32.99
N ALA A 5 16.83 -28.22 -31.73
CA ALA A 5 15.87 -28.12 -30.66
C ALA A 5 15.00 -26.85 -30.84
N PRO A 6 13.69 -26.89 -30.47
CA PRO A 6 12.81 -25.72 -30.56
C PRO A 6 13.16 -24.71 -29.45
N PRO A 7 12.94 -23.39 -29.68
CA PRO A 7 13.20 -22.37 -28.70
C PRO A 7 12.23 -22.47 -27.53
N ALA A 8 12.76 -22.33 -26.32
CA ALA A 8 11.99 -22.27 -25.08
C ALA A 8 11.12 -21.00 -25.07
N GLN A 9 9.81 -21.18 -24.95
CA GLN A 9 8.85 -20.10 -24.78
C GLN A 9 8.91 -19.60 -23.33
N THR A 10 9.31 -18.37 -23.14
CA THR A 10 9.27 -17.66 -21.85
C THR A 10 7.82 -17.27 -21.52
N THR A 11 7.16 -18.08 -20.70
CA THR A 11 5.87 -17.79 -20.10
C THR A 11 6.11 -17.00 -18.80
N GLY A 12 5.87 -15.67 -18.80
CA GLY A 12 6.07 -14.89 -17.61
C GLY A 12 5.56 -13.44 -17.59
N SER A 13 4.66 -13.03 -18.53
CA SER A 13 4.22 -11.62 -18.57
C SER A 13 2.71 -11.41 -18.73
N GLU A 14 1.86 -12.42 -18.52
CA GLU A 14 0.46 -12.33 -18.92
C GLU A 14 -0.47 -11.40 -18.11
N PRO A 15 -0.46 -11.31 -16.78
CA PRO A 15 -1.51 -10.54 -16.09
C PRO A 15 -1.41 -9.02 -16.29
N ALA A 16 -0.21 -8.46 -16.43
CA ALA A 16 -0.03 -7.03 -16.64
C ALA A 16 -0.38 -6.59 -18.07
N MET A 17 -0.16 -7.46 -19.08
CA MET A 17 -0.51 -7.20 -20.48
C MET A 17 -2.02 -7.28 -20.72
N GLN A 18 -2.73 -8.25 -20.14
CA GLN A 18 -4.20 -8.36 -20.28
C GLN A 18 -4.93 -7.13 -19.76
N ARG A 19 -4.48 -6.55 -18.64
CA ARG A 19 -5.06 -5.32 -18.09
C ARG A 19 -4.85 -4.12 -19.00
N ALA A 20 -3.68 -3.98 -19.60
CA ALA A 20 -3.39 -2.94 -20.58
C ALA A 20 -4.26 -3.10 -21.83
N ASP A 21 -4.49 -4.32 -22.29
CA ASP A 21 -5.31 -4.63 -23.46
C ASP A 21 -6.78 -4.27 -23.27
N LEU A 22 -7.41 -4.62 -22.16
CA LEU A 22 -8.82 -4.29 -21.90
C LEU A 22 -9.04 -2.77 -21.88
N LEU A 23 -8.14 -2.03 -21.22
CA LEU A 23 -8.20 -0.58 -21.21
C LEU A 23 -7.89 0.02 -22.58
N ALA A 24 -6.93 -0.54 -23.32
CA ALA A 24 -6.60 -0.09 -24.66
C ALA A 24 -7.77 -0.27 -25.63
N ARG A 25 -8.49 -1.39 -25.57
CA ARG A 25 -9.71 -1.64 -26.37
C ARG A 25 -10.79 -0.60 -26.05
N LEU A 26 -11.06 -0.33 -24.79
CA LEU A 26 -12.03 0.69 -24.38
C LEU A 26 -11.64 2.08 -24.93
N VAL A 27 -10.37 2.45 -24.84
CA VAL A 27 -9.87 3.75 -25.36
C VAL A 27 -9.91 3.81 -26.89
N ALA A 28 -9.64 2.70 -27.58
CA ALA A 28 -9.67 2.62 -29.03
C ALA A 28 -11.06 2.94 -29.62
N CYS A 29 -12.15 2.64 -28.91
CA CYS A 29 -13.50 2.98 -29.35
C CYS A 29 -13.70 4.47 -29.60
N ARG A 30 -12.92 5.37 -28.96
CA ARG A 30 -12.99 6.83 -29.14
C ARG A 30 -12.64 7.29 -30.55
N SER A 31 -11.84 6.53 -31.28
CA SER A 31 -11.40 6.89 -32.63
C SER A 31 -12.41 6.56 -33.71
N MET A 32 -13.50 5.87 -33.39
CA MET A 32 -14.54 5.51 -34.35
C MET A 32 -15.40 6.74 -34.68
N ALA A 33 -15.51 7.05 -35.98
CA ALA A 33 -16.29 8.20 -36.47
C ALA A 33 -17.79 7.96 -36.38
N ASP A 34 -18.24 6.74 -36.72
CA ASP A 34 -19.65 6.36 -36.63
C ASP A 34 -20.12 6.22 -35.18
N THR A 35 -21.18 6.94 -34.83
CA THR A 35 -21.68 7.01 -33.45
C THR A 35 -22.29 5.69 -32.99
N THR A 36 -22.98 4.96 -33.87
CA THR A 36 -23.64 3.69 -33.54
C THR A 36 -22.58 2.60 -33.32
N ALA A 37 -21.60 2.53 -34.22
CA ALA A 37 -20.49 1.58 -34.11
C ALA A 37 -19.64 1.90 -32.86
N ARG A 38 -19.42 3.19 -32.55
CA ARG A 38 -18.69 3.61 -31.35
C ARG A 38 -19.41 3.20 -30.07
N LEU A 39 -20.75 3.38 -30.00
CA LEU A 39 -21.53 2.95 -28.85
C LEU A 39 -21.44 1.43 -28.65
N SER A 40 -21.65 0.66 -29.71
CA SER A 40 -21.52 -0.79 -29.67
C SER A 40 -20.12 -1.25 -29.24
N CYS A 41 -19.07 -0.56 -29.68
CA CYS A 41 -17.70 -0.83 -29.27
C CYS A 41 -17.52 -0.61 -27.75
N TYR A 42 -18.03 0.49 -27.20
CA TYR A 42 -17.98 0.75 -25.76
C TYR A 42 -18.75 -0.29 -24.96
N ASP A 43 -19.94 -0.69 -25.40
CA ASP A 43 -20.76 -1.70 -24.73
C ASP A 43 -20.00 -3.04 -24.63
N VAL A 44 -19.38 -3.47 -25.72
CA VAL A 44 -18.57 -4.71 -25.74
C VAL A 44 -17.34 -4.60 -24.86
N ALA A 45 -16.62 -3.48 -24.94
CA ALA A 45 -15.40 -3.29 -24.15
C ALA A 45 -15.70 -3.14 -22.64
N ALA A 46 -16.79 -2.46 -22.29
CA ALA A 46 -17.25 -2.33 -20.91
C ALA A 46 -17.69 -3.67 -20.31
N ALA A 47 -18.45 -4.46 -21.09
CA ALA A 47 -18.86 -5.80 -20.68
C ALA A 47 -17.67 -6.73 -20.44
N ALA A 48 -16.63 -6.64 -21.28
CA ALA A 48 -15.41 -7.42 -21.11
C ALA A 48 -14.64 -7.03 -19.84
N LEU A 49 -14.58 -5.73 -19.52
CA LEU A 49 -13.94 -5.24 -18.30
C LEU A 49 -14.71 -5.69 -17.05
N ASP A 50 -16.05 -5.56 -17.05
CA ASP A 50 -16.92 -6.01 -15.96
C ASP A 50 -16.81 -7.53 -15.73
N ALA A 51 -16.73 -8.31 -16.80
CA ALA A 51 -16.53 -9.76 -16.70
C ALA A 51 -15.17 -10.11 -16.08
N ALA A 52 -14.10 -9.44 -16.49
CA ALA A 52 -12.76 -9.65 -15.93
C ALA A 52 -12.67 -9.24 -14.45
N GLU A 53 -13.36 -8.18 -14.04
CA GLU A 53 -13.45 -7.78 -12.63
C GLU A 53 -14.17 -8.83 -11.78
N ARG A 54 -15.32 -9.34 -12.25
CA ARG A 54 -16.06 -10.41 -11.55
C ARG A 54 -15.28 -11.72 -11.43
N GLN A 55 -14.43 -12.02 -12.39
CA GLN A 55 -13.58 -13.21 -12.39
C GLN A 55 -12.32 -13.03 -11.52
N GLY A 56 -12.05 -11.80 -11.06
CA GLY A 56 -10.85 -11.47 -10.29
C GLY A 56 -9.58 -11.31 -11.13
N ASP A 57 -9.69 -11.36 -12.47
CA ASP A 57 -8.56 -11.16 -13.40
C ASP A 57 -8.11 -9.70 -13.40
N VAL A 58 -9.00 -8.77 -13.08
CA VAL A 58 -8.73 -7.34 -12.94
C VAL A 58 -9.27 -6.83 -11.62
N VAL A 59 -8.44 -6.07 -10.91
CA VAL A 59 -8.84 -5.34 -9.71
C VAL A 59 -8.72 -3.85 -9.98
N VAL A 60 -9.82 -3.13 -9.86
CA VAL A 60 -9.84 -1.67 -10.00
C VAL A 60 -9.74 -1.05 -8.61
N VAL A 61 -8.63 -0.35 -8.36
CA VAL A 61 -8.40 0.37 -7.09
C VAL A 61 -8.06 1.81 -7.39
N ASP A 62 -8.58 2.72 -6.58
CA ASP A 62 -8.19 4.13 -6.66
C ASP A 62 -6.98 4.45 -5.76
N ARG A 63 -6.40 5.63 -5.95
CA ARG A 63 -5.24 6.07 -5.16
C ARG A 63 -5.55 6.20 -3.67
N ASN A 64 -6.77 6.58 -3.30
CA ASN A 64 -7.14 6.75 -1.91
C ASN A 64 -7.19 5.41 -1.20
N GLN A 65 -7.76 4.38 -1.85
CA GLN A 65 -7.75 3.01 -1.33
C GLN A 65 -6.32 2.49 -1.14
N ILE A 66 -5.43 2.74 -2.10
CA ILE A 66 -4.01 2.36 -1.99
C ILE A 66 -3.33 3.10 -0.83
N SER A 67 -3.54 4.42 -0.72
CA SER A 67 -2.92 5.23 0.34
C SER A 67 -3.43 4.85 1.73
N THR A 68 -4.72 4.54 1.86
CA THR A 68 -5.34 4.05 3.09
C THR A 68 -4.75 2.70 3.49
N ALA A 69 -4.72 1.75 2.57
CA ALA A 69 -4.14 0.43 2.82
C ALA A 69 -2.65 0.51 3.22
N ARG A 70 -1.87 1.42 2.61
CA ARG A 70 -0.47 1.65 2.99
C ARG A 70 -0.33 2.24 4.40
N ARG A 71 -1.19 3.16 4.80
CA ARG A 71 -1.21 3.72 6.16
C ARG A 71 -1.60 2.67 7.19
N GLU A 72 -2.63 1.90 6.92
CA GLU A 72 -3.09 0.81 7.79
C GLU A 72 -2.02 -0.26 7.99
N ASN A 73 -1.23 -0.53 6.96
CA ASN A 73 -0.13 -1.50 7.00
C ASN A 73 1.22 -0.89 7.41
N PHE A 74 1.29 0.41 7.68
CA PHE A 74 2.52 1.07 8.11
C PHE A 74 3.03 0.44 9.41
N GLY A 75 4.29 0.06 9.42
CA GLY A 75 4.94 -0.55 10.58
C GLY A 75 4.91 -2.09 10.60
N PHE A 76 4.13 -2.73 9.75
CA PHE A 76 4.23 -4.17 9.56
C PHE A 76 5.30 -4.50 8.51
N SER A 77 6.11 -5.51 8.80
CA SER A 77 7.01 -6.12 7.81
C SER A 77 6.19 -7.05 6.91
N LEU A 78 5.48 -6.47 5.93
CA LEU A 78 4.88 -7.29 4.90
C LEU A 78 5.99 -7.82 3.99
N PRO A 79 6.00 -9.11 3.65
CA PRO A 79 6.84 -9.59 2.56
C PRO A 79 6.50 -8.72 1.34
N SER A 80 7.54 -8.20 0.69
CA SER A 80 7.44 -7.21 -0.39
C SER A 80 6.33 -7.60 -1.36
N LEU A 81 5.20 -6.90 -1.29
CA LEU A 81 4.24 -6.95 -2.37
C LEU A 81 4.99 -6.44 -3.60
N PRO A 82 5.02 -7.18 -4.71
CA PRO A 82 5.68 -6.70 -5.91
C PRO A 82 5.14 -5.31 -6.22
N ASN A 83 6.00 -4.45 -6.73
CA ASN A 83 5.74 -3.03 -7.05
C ASN A 83 4.65 -2.84 -8.13
N LEU A 84 3.52 -3.54 -7.99
CA LEU A 84 2.38 -3.54 -8.93
C LEU A 84 1.75 -2.14 -9.08
N PHE A 85 2.12 -1.20 -8.21
CA PHE A 85 1.56 0.15 -8.18
C PHE A 85 2.62 1.25 -8.40
N GLU A 86 3.83 0.87 -8.77
CA GLU A 86 4.87 1.83 -9.14
C GLU A 86 4.61 2.36 -10.55
N ARG A 87 4.11 3.58 -10.62
CA ARG A 87 4.09 4.34 -11.86
C ARG A 87 5.29 5.29 -11.81
N ASN A 88 6.19 5.18 -12.80
CA ASN A 88 7.42 5.99 -12.92
C ASN A 88 8.55 5.68 -11.91
N GLY A 89 8.66 4.46 -11.36
CA GLY A 89 9.87 4.02 -10.63
C GLY A 89 10.12 4.70 -9.28
N GLN A 90 9.16 5.46 -8.75
CA GLN A 90 9.24 5.98 -7.39
C GLN A 90 8.18 5.31 -6.50
N PRO A 91 8.60 4.50 -5.52
CA PRO A 91 7.69 4.01 -4.51
C PRO A 91 7.19 5.20 -3.69
N GLU A 92 5.90 5.47 -3.76
CA GLU A 92 5.23 6.37 -2.83
C GLU A 92 5.14 5.66 -1.47
N SER A 93 6.29 5.56 -0.79
CA SER A 93 6.36 4.91 0.52
C SER A 93 5.83 5.87 1.58
N VAL A 94 4.89 5.42 2.39
CA VAL A 94 4.53 6.12 3.62
C VAL A 94 5.74 6.05 4.56
N THR A 95 6.38 7.18 4.78
CA THR A 95 7.57 7.28 5.64
C THR A 95 7.22 7.71 7.06
N SER A 96 6.03 8.29 7.26
CA SER A 96 5.52 8.69 8.56
C SER A 96 4.01 8.65 8.61
N ILE A 97 3.47 8.43 9.80
CA ILE A 97 2.05 8.60 10.12
C ILE A 97 1.92 9.57 11.29
N ASP A 98 0.89 10.42 11.22
CA ASP A 98 0.49 11.29 12.32
C ASP A 98 -0.85 10.79 12.87
N SER A 99 -0.96 10.73 14.20
CA SER A 99 -2.12 10.27 14.93
C SER A 99 -2.23 10.98 16.27
N THR A 100 -3.07 10.50 17.16
CA THR A 100 -3.15 10.96 18.54
C THR A 100 -3.05 9.79 19.50
N LEU A 101 -2.50 10.03 20.69
CA LEU A 101 -2.36 9.01 21.73
C LEU A 101 -3.73 8.76 22.38
N VAL A 102 -4.17 7.52 22.38
CA VAL A 102 -5.36 7.08 23.12
C VAL A 102 -4.98 6.58 24.51
N SER A 103 -3.95 5.74 24.57
CA SER A 103 -3.42 5.24 25.84
C SER A 103 -1.93 4.95 25.77
N ALA A 104 -1.27 5.03 26.90
CA ALA A 104 0.11 4.61 27.05
C ALA A 104 0.24 3.87 28.39
N THR A 105 0.82 2.68 28.36
CA THR A 105 1.05 1.84 29.53
C THR A 105 2.52 1.46 29.61
N GLU A 106 3.09 1.58 30.79
CA GLU A 106 4.45 1.16 31.09
C GLU A 106 4.43 -0.25 31.69
N ASN A 107 5.28 -1.12 31.19
CA ASN A 107 5.43 -2.47 31.77
C ASN A 107 6.44 -2.45 32.93
N TRP A 108 6.60 -3.59 33.59
CA TRP A 108 7.52 -3.76 34.72
C TRP A 108 9.01 -3.58 34.37
N GLU A 109 9.36 -3.65 33.07
CA GLU A 109 10.71 -3.39 32.54
C GLU A 109 10.95 -1.90 32.22
N GLY A 110 9.96 -1.02 32.46
CA GLY A 110 10.04 0.40 32.11
C GLY A 110 9.86 0.69 30.63
N ARG A 111 9.28 -0.26 29.85
CA ARG A 111 9.01 -0.06 28.43
C ARG A 111 7.55 0.28 28.20
N TRP A 112 7.32 1.21 27.31
CA TRP A 112 6.00 1.74 27.00
C TRP A 112 5.33 1.00 25.85
N THR A 113 4.02 0.84 25.98
CA THR A 113 3.12 0.43 24.90
C THR A 113 2.16 1.59 24.63
N PHE A 114 2.12 2.05 23.38
CA PHE A 114 1.32 3.18 22.93
C PHE A 114 0.19 2.67 22.04
N THR A 115 -1.04 3.05 22.33
CA THR A 115 -2.22 2.80 21.47
C THR A 115 -2.64 4.12 20.86
N LEU A 116 -2.73 4.17 19.55
CA LEU A 116 -3.06 5.37 18.78
C LEU A 116 -4.52 5.37 18.35
N ALA A 117 -5.04 6.53 17.93
CA ALA A 117 -6.43 6.70 17.53
C ALA A 117 -6.80 5.93 16.24
N ASP A 118 -5.84 5.59 15.41
CA ASP A 118 -6.00 4.72 14.23
C ASP A 118 -6.08 3.22 14.59
N GLY A 119 -6.07 2.88 15.88
CA GLY A 119 -6.09 1.51 16.39
C GLY A 119 -4.73 0.82 16.37
N SER A 120 -3.68 1.47 15.89
CA SER A 120 -2.33 0.88 15.90
C SER A 120 -1.74 0.84 17.30
N VAL A 121 -1.04 -0.26 17.60
CA VAL A 121 -0.36 -0.49 18.87
C VAL A 121 1.14 -0.56 18.62
N TRP A 122 1.90 0.23 19.39
CA TRP A 122 3.34 0.35 19.23
C TRP A 122 4.05 0.07 20.54
N GLN A 123 4.98 -0.86 20.54
CA GLN A 123 5.78 -1.22 21.72
C GLN A 123 7.17 -0.60 21.61
N GLN A 124 7.61 0.05 22.68
CA GLN A 124 8.97 0.53 22.83
C GLN A 124 9.96 -0.63 22.85
N ILE A 125 11.04 -0.53 22.07
CA ILE A 125 12.07 -1.56 21.97
C ILE A 125 13.45 -1.10 22.43
N ASP A 126 13.62 0.21 22.73
CA ASP A 126 14.81 0.75 23.35
C ASP A 126 14.59 1.00 24.85
N THR A 127 15.60 1.52 25.52
CA THR A 127 15.58 1.87 26.94
C THR A 127 15.57 3.38 27.15
N ALA A 128 15.23 4.15 26.10
CA ALA A 128 15.20 5.61 26.21
C ALA A 128 14.08 6.04 27.18
N TYR A 129 14.40 6.98 28.05
CA TYR A 129 13.41 7.54 28.96
C TYR A 129 12.37 8.35 28.18
N VAL A 130 11.10 8.05 28.44
CA VAL A 130 9.95 8.73 27.84
C VAL A 130 9.34 9.65 28.88
N SER A 131 9.28 10.94 28.57
CA SER A 131 8.58 11.93 29.40
C SER A 131 7.58 12.66 28.52
N PHE A 132 6.31 12.45 28.75
CA PHE A 132 5.23 13.21 28.12
C PHE A 132 4.12 13.48 29.14
N ARG A 133 3.36 14.54 28.88
CA ARG A 133 2.18 14.81 29.70
C ARG A 133 1.03 13.95 29.21
N ASN A 134 0.66 12.94 29.99
CA ASN A 134 -0.48 12.08 29.70
C ASN A 134 -1.81 12.78 30.06
N ARG A 135 -2.02 13.96 29.50
CA ARG A 135 -3.26 14.74 29.67
C ARG A 135 -3.85 15.05 28.30
N GLY A 136 -5.10 14.65 28.12
CA GLY A 136 -5.80 14.80 26.83
C GLY A 136 -5.35 13.74 25.81
N THR A 137 -5.42 14.10 24.54
CA THR A 137 -5.01 13.26 23.39
C THR A 137 -3.82 13.91 22.68
N PRO A 138 -2.59 13.78 23.23
CA PRO A 138 -1.44 14.42 22.61
C PRO A 138 -1.19 13.88 21.19
N PRO A 139 -0.70 14.72 20.28
CA PRO A 139 -0.34 14.29 18.93
C PRO A 139 0.83 13.31 18.99
N VAL A 140 0.81 12.31 18.12
CA VAL A 140 1.86 11.31 17.97
C VAL A 140 2.28 11.24 16.51
N THR A 141 3.58 11.30 16.27
CA THR A 141 4.17 11.03 14.96
C THR A 141 5.01 9.77 15.04
N VAL A 142 4.75 8.82 14.13
CA VAL A 142 5.58 7.62 13.96
C VAL A 142 6.22 7.67 12.58
N ARG A 143 7.53 7.56 12.51
CA ARG A 143 8.30 7.61 11.26
C ARG A 143 9.21 6.41 11.10
N SER A 144 9.43 6.01 9.86
CA SER A 144 10.40 4.98 9.51
C SER A 144 11.81 5.42 9.90
N ALA A 145 12.61 4.51 10.40
CA ALA A 145 14.00 4.69 10.75
C ALA A 145 14.87 3.61 10.11
N ALA A 146 16.19 3.69 10.33
CA ALA A 146 17.11 2.73 9.77
C ALA A 146 16.82 1.30 10.24
N LEU A 147 17.18 0.33 9.39
CA LEU A 147 17.09 -1.11 9.68
C LEU A 147 15.67 -1.60 9.98
N GLY A 148 14.66 -1.02 9.33
CA GLY A 148 13.26 -1.46 9.51
C GLY A 148 12.68 -1.15 10.90
N SER A 149 13.29 -0.25 11.66
CA SER A 149 12.75 0.25 12.92
C SER A 149 11.89 1.49 12.71
N PHE A 150 11.15 1.88 13.75
CA PHE A 150 10.31 3.08 13.75
C PHE A 150 10.67 3.96 14.94
N LEU A 151 10.48 5.26 14.77
CA LEU A 151 10.64 6.26 15.83
C LEU A 151 9.27 6.88 16.12
N LEU A 152 8.85 6.84 17.37
CA LEU A 152 7.61 7.42 17.84
C LEU A 152 7.92 8.62 18.73
N VAL A 153 7.21 9.71 18.50
CA VAL A 153 7.28 10.97 19.28
C VAL A 153 5.87 11.29 19.77
N VAL A 154 5.73 11.55 21.06
CA VAL A 154 4.46 12.01 21.66
C VAL A 154 4.60 13.49 21.99
N GLY A 155 3.84 14.36 21.32
CA GLY A 155 3.94 15.82 21.49
C GLY A 155 5.38 16.30 21.28
N ASP A 156 5.91 16.98 22.29
CA ASP A 156 7.29 17.50 22.30
C ASP A 156 8.30 16.55 22.97
N SER A 157 7.92 15.28 23.18
CA SER A 157 8.80 14.31 23.83
C SER A 157 9.97 13.89 22.94
N ARG A 158 10.97 13.28 23.57
CA ARG A 158 12.06 12.64 22.82
C ARG A 158 11.54 11.45 22.02
N ALA A 159 12.06 11.27 20.81
CA ALA A 159 11.76 10.11 19.99
C ALA A 159 12.27 8.81 20.64
N VAL A 160 11.43 7.77 20.62
CA VAL A 160 11.78 6.43 21.10
C VAL A 160 11.62 5.41 19.99
N ARG A 161 12.45 4.36 20.02
CA ARG A 161 12.32 3.26 19.06
C ARG A 161 11.15 2.38 19.42
N VAL A 162 10.35 2.09 18.42
CA VAL A 162 9.15 1.27 18.59
C VAL A 162 9.05 0.21 17.49
N ARG A 163 8.25 -0.81 17.78
CA ARG A 163 7.79 -1.81 16.83
C ARG A 163 6.27 -1.88 16.90
N ARG A 164 5.63 -2.04 15.75
CA ARG A 164 4.19 -2.31 15.67
C ARG A 164 3.88 -3.73 16.15
N GLN A 165 2.77 -3.88 16.88
CA GLN A 165 2.25 -5.16 17.38
C GLN A 165 1.13 -5.68 16.49
#